data_f10416f0322352463d55818d6c77d2b4
#
_entry.id   f10416f0322352463d55818d6c77d2b4
#
_cell.length_a   1.000
_cell.length_b   1.000
_cell.length_c   1.000
_cell.angle_alpha   90.00
_cell.angle_beta   90.00
_cell.angle_gamma   90.00
#
_symmetry.space_group_name_H-M   'P 1'
#
loop_
_entity.id
_entity.type
_entity.pdbx_description
1 polymer ?
#
loop_
_entity_poly.entity_id
_entity_poly.type
_entity_poly.pdbx_seq_one_letter_code
_entity_poly.pdbx_strand_id
1 'polypeptide(L)'
;AVAVRLAAMGYGVIVNYLSNTAAAEETLDLIRKAGGEGELLPFDVADREAVTSALSGWAEVHPEAVIEVVVNNAGIRRDGLLMWMPEADWYSVVRTNLDGFFNVTQPLLKNMLVQRYGRIVNVVSLSGIKGMPGQTNYSAAKGGLIAATKALAQEVAKKQVTVNAVAPGFIRTEMTADLDESALRKTIPVGRFGEPEEVADLVAFLVSKQAGYITGEVISINGGIF
;
A
#
# COMPACT_ATOMS: atom_id res chain seq x y z
N ALA A 1 -5.36 -9.67 -3.57
CA ALA A 1 -6.42 -9.55 -2.55
C ALA A 1 -7.03 -8.14 -2.57
N VAL A 2 -6.29 -7.04 -2.22
CA VAL A 2 -6.87 -5.67 -2.14
C VAL A 2 -7.56 -5.24 -3.43
N ALA A 3 -6.88 -5.35 -4.58
CA ALA A 3 -7.45 -4.97 -5.88
C ALA A 3 -8.78 -5.70 -6.18
N VAL A 4 -8.81 -7.00 -5.95
CA VAL A 4 -10.02 -7.84 -6.14
C VAL A 4 -11.14 -7.41 -5.19
N ARG A 5 -10.80 -7.11 -3.93
CA ARG A 5 -11.77 -6.67 -2.93
C ARG A 5 -12.39 -5.32 -3.27
N LEU A 6 -11.59 -4.36 -3.74
CA LEU A 6 -12.09 -3.04 -4.16
C LEU A 6 -12.94 -3.14 -5.43
N ALA A 7 -12.54 -3.97 -6.40
CA ALA A 7 -13.34 -4.23 -7.59
C ALA A 7 -14.71 -4.82 -7.24
N ALA A 8 -14.78 -5.75 -6.28
CA ALA A 8 -16.05 -6.30 -5.78
C ALA A 8 -16.95 -5.26 -5.08
N MET A 9 -16.40 -4.10 -4.66
CA MET A 9 -17.16 -2.96 -4.14
C MET A 9 -17.65 -2.01 -5.24
N GLY A 10 -17.34 -2.29 -6.50
CA GLY A 10 -17.76 -1.47 -7.65
C GLY A 10 -16.75 -0.41 -8.08
N TYR A 11 -15.52 -0.43 -7.55
CA TYR A 11 -14.44 0.41 -8.08
C TYR A 11 -13.88 -0.14 -9.38
N GLY A 12 -13.67 0.72 -10.39
CA GLY A 12 -12.72 0.43 -11.47
C GLY A 12 -11.29 0.48 -10.91
N VAL A 13 -10.52 -0.59 -11.11
CA VAL A 13 -9.22 -0.74 -10.43
C VAL A 13 -8.06 -0.64 -11.41
N ILE A 14 -7.17 0.30 -11.18
CA ILE A 14 -5.88 0.38 -11.88
C ILE A 14 -4.88 -0.48 -11.09
N VAL A 15 -4.41 -1.57 -11.71
CA VAL A 15 -3.40 -2.46 -11.16
C VAL A 15 -2.03 -2.02 -11.65
N ASN A 16 -1.26 -1.37 -10.78
CA ASN A 16 0.15 -1.06 -11.05
C ASN A 16 1.03 -2.27 -10.77
N TYR A 17 2.01 -2.46 -11.63
CA TYR A 17 3.08 -3.44 -11.47
C TYR A 17 4.37 -2.93 -12.12
N LEU A 18 5.53 -3.48 -11.70
CA LEU A 18 6.81 -3.10 -12.28
C LEU A 18 7.19 -3.97 -13.49
N SER A 19 7.27 -5.28 -13.30
CA SER A 19 7.82 -6.20 -14.32
C SER A 19 7.11 -7.55 -14.41
N ASN A 20 6.39 -7.97 -13.36
CA ASN A 20 5.69 -9.26 -13.37
C ASN A 20 4.32 -9.13 -14.03
N THR A 21 4.31 -9.11 -15.37
CA THR A 21 3.08 -8.98 -16.16
C THR A 21 2.13 -10.17 -15.91
N ALA A 22 2.66 -11.40 -15.79
CA ALA A 22 1.83 -12.58 -15.59
C ALA A 22 1.02 -12.50 -14.28
N ALA A 23 1.64 -12.07 -13.16
CA ALA A 23 0.93 -11.89 -11.89
C ALA A 23 -0.05 -10.72 -11.94
N ALA A 24 0.24 -9.69 -12.73
CA ALA A 24 -0.68 -8.57 -12.93
C ALA A 24 -1.92 -9.00 -13.75
N GLU A 25 -1.73 -9.79 -14.81
CA GLU A 25 -2.82 -10.37 -15.61
C GLU A 25 -3.67 -11.35 -14.78
N GLU A 26 -3.05 -12.20 -13.96
CA GLU A 26 -3.78 -13.06 -13.02
C GLU A 26 -4.65 -12.22 -12.06
N THR A 27 -4.11 -11.12 -11.54
CA THR A 27 -4.89 -10.21 -10.69
C THR A 27 -6.08 -9.62 -11.45
N LEU A 28 -5.89 -9.23 -12.71
CA LEU A 28 -6.96 -8.70 -13.56
C LEU A 28 -8.05 -9.77 -13.84
N ASP A 29 -7.65 -11.02 -14.05
CA ASP A 29 -8.58 -12.13 -14.21
C ASP A 29 -9.39 -12.42 -12.94
N LEU A 30 -8.76 -12.30 -11.76
CA LEU A 30 -9.46 -12.41 -10.48
C LEU A 30 -10.46 -11.27 -10.29
N ILE A 31 -10.12 -10.04 -10.69
CA ILE A 31 -11.04 -8.89 -10.68
C ILE A 31 -12.26 -9.17 -11.56
N ARG A 32 -12.04 -9.64 -12.79
CA ARG A 32 -13.14 -10.00 -13.75
C ARG A 32 -14.02 -11.13 -13.22
N LYS A 33 -13.42 -12.16 -12.63
CA LYS A 33 -14.15 -13.28 -12.00
C LYS A 33 -15.00 -12.82 -10.81
N ALA A 34 -14.59 -11.78 -10.12
CA ALA A 34 -15.35 -11.14 -9.04
C ALA A 34 -16.45 -10.20 -9.56
N GLY A 35 -16.62 -10.07 -10.89
CA GLY A 35 -17.62 -9.19 -11.51
C GLY A 35 -17.21 -7.72 -11.55
N GLY A 36 -15.95 -7.40 -11.29
CA GLY A 36 -15.41 -6.04 -11.31
C GLY A 36 -14.71 -5.69 -12.62
N GLU A 37 -14.31 -4.42 -12.72
CA GLU A 37 -13.54 -3.88 -13.84
C GLU A 37 -12.15 -3.47 -13.38
N GLY A 38 -11.16 -3.62 -14.25
CA GLY A 38 -9.80 -3.20 -13.97
C GLY A 38 -8.93 -3.12 -15.21
N GLU A 39 -7.83 -2.42 -15.09
CA GLU A 39 -6.82 -2.27 -16.13
C GLU A 39 -5.41 -2.30 -15.56
N LEU A 40 -4.45 -2.61 -16.40
CA LEU A 40 -3.03 -2.67 -16.03
C LEU A 40 -2.33 -1.36 -16.39
N LEU A 41 -1.54 -0.81 -15.46
CA LEU A 41 -0.75 0.39 -15.68
C LEU A 41 0.69 0.15 -15.16
N PRO A 42 1.62 -0.28 -16.02
CA PRO A 42 2.99 -0.59 -15.62
C PRO A 42 3.82 0.69 -15.40
N PHE A 43 4.42 0.81 -14.22
CA PHE A 43 5.48 1.78 -13.92
C PHE A 43 6.21 1.41 -12.63
N ASP A 44 7.45 1.90 -12.49
CA ASP A 44 8.19 1.85 -11.23
C ASP A 44 7.75 3.00 -10.33
N VAL A 45 7.21 2.69 -9.16
CA VAL A 45 6.83 3.71 -8.17
C VAL A 45 8.02 4.53 -7.66
N ALA A 46 9.24 3.98 -7.73
CA ALA A 46 10.47 4.67 -7.35
C ALA A 46 10.94 5.69 -8.41
N ASP A 47 10.42 5.61 -9.63
CA ASP A 47 10.74 6.52 -10.73
C ASP A 47 9.62 7.56 -10.92
N ARG A 48 9.89 8.78 -10.48
CA ARG A 48 8.91 9.87 -10.54
C ARG A 48 8.48 10.22 -11.97
N GLU A 49 9.39 10.17 -12.94
CA GLU A 49 9.08 10.51 -14.34
C GLU A 49 8.18 9.44 -14.95
N ALA A 50 8.48 8.16 -14.69
CA ALA A 50 7.65 7.04 -15.12
C ALA A 50 6.24 7.12 -14.50
N VAL A 51 6.11 7.40 -13.19
CA VAL A 51 4.83 7.60 -12.52
C VAL A 51 4.04 8.74 -13.14
N THR A 52 4.68 9.89 -13.31
CA THR A 52 4.00 11.09 -13.86
C THR A 52 3.52 10.84 -15.27
N SER A 53 4.36 10.26 -16.14
CA SER A 53 4.02 9.93 -17.52
C SER A 53 2.85 8.94 -17.60
N ALA A 54 2.89 7.86 -16.80
CA ALA A 54 1.84 6.84 -16.81
C ALA A 54 0.51 7.41 -16.33
N LEU A 55 0.49 8.16 -15.22
CA LEU A 55 -0.75 8.75 -14.68
C LEU A 55 -1.32 9.84 -15.60
N SER A 56 -0.48 10.66 -16.24
CA SER A 56 -0.92 11.67 -17.20
C SER A 56 -1.49 11.02 -18.45
N GLY A 57 -0.82 10.01 -19.01
CA GLY A 57 -1.33 9.29 -20.18
C GLY A 57 -2.65 8.57 -19.87
N TRP A 58 -2.78 8.00 -18.66
CA TRP A 58 -4.06 7.41 -18.23
C TRP A 58 -5.18 8.47 -18.17
N ALA A 59 -4.90 9.63 -17.60
CA ALA A 59 -5.90 10.71 -17.49
C ALA A 59 -6.32 11.28 -18.85
N GLU A 60 -5.43 11.31 -19.83
CA GLU A 60 -5.75 11.73 -21.22
C GLU A 60 -6.73 10.76 -21.90
N VAL A 61 -6.61 9.45 -21.62
CA VAL A 61 -7.49 8.42 -22.16
C VAL A 61 -8.84 8.39 -21.43
N HIS A 62 -8.85 8.79 -20.14
CA HIS A 62 -10.03 8.74 -19.27
C HIS A 62 -10.40 10.14 -18.70
N PRO A 63 -10.73 11.12 -19.54
CA PRO A 63 -10.87 12.52 -19.13
C PRO A 63 -11.99 12.77 -18.09
N GLU A 64 -13.00 11.89 -18.05
CA GLU A 64 -14.11 11.99 -17.09
C GLU A 64 -13.88 11.18 -15.81
N ALA A 65 -12.84 10.35 -15.77
CA ALA A 65 -12.56 9.51 -14.62
C ALA A 65 -11.70 10.23 -13.59
N VAL A 66 -11.94 9.94 -12.32
CA VAL A 66 -11.14 10.46 -11.21
C VAL A 66 -10.63 9.31 -10.36
N ILE A 67 -9.33 9.29 -10.12
CA ILE A 67 -8.73 8.37 -9.15
C ILE A 67 -9.04 8.91 -7.75
N GLU A 68 -10.03 8.32 -7.11
CA GLU A 68 -10.50 8.74 -5.78
C GLU A 68 -9.94 7.89 -4.63
N VAL A 69 -9.34 6.74 -4.95
CA VAL A 69 -8.71 5.84 -3.97
C VAL A 69 -7.28 5.54 -4.40
N VAL A 70 -6.34 5.71 -3.47
CA VAL A 70 -4.93 5.31 -3.64
C VAL A 70 -4.55 4.34 -2.53
N VAL A 71 -4.07 3.16 -2.93
CA VAL A 71 -3.49 2.18 -1.99
C VAL A 71 -2.00 2.06 -2.29
N ASN A 72 -1.17 2.69 -1.47
CA ASN A 72 0.28 2.60 -1.55
C ASN A 72 0.75 1.28 -0.93
N ASN A 73 0.71 0.22 -1.74
CA ASN A 73 1.07 -1.14 -1.33
C ASN A 73 2.45 -1.58 -1.85
N ALA A 74 2.93 -1.00 -2.96
CA ALA A 74 4.23 -1.35 -3.52
C ALA A 74 5.34 -1.26 -2.47
N GLY A 75 6.16 -2.30 -2.37
CA GLY A 75 7.22 -2.34 -1.39
C GLY A 75 8.15 -3.53 -1.58
N ILE A 76 9.39 -3.35 -1.19
CA ILE A 76 10.42 -4.39 -1.20
C ILE A 76 11.11 -4.48 0.16
N ARG A 77 11.65 -5.64 0.45
CA ARG A 77 12.45 -5.93 1.63
C ARG A 77 13.85 -6.37 1.20
N ARG A 78 14.89 -5.84 1.83
CA ARG A 78 16.28 -6.23 1.69
C ARG A 78 16.88 -6.27 3.10
N ASP A 79 16.78 -7.44 3.73
CA ASP A 79 17.17 -7.62 5.12
C ASP A 79 18.69 -7.79 5.23
N GLY A 80 19.27 -7.17 6.25
CA GLY A 80 20.69 -7.22 6.58
C GLY A 80 21.01 -6.35 7.78
N LEU A 81 22.02 -6.74 8.57
CA LEU A 81 22.48 -5.90 9.67
C LEU A 81 23.10 -4.62 9.09
N LEU A 82 22.80 -3.47 9.68
CA LEU A 82 23.19 -2.15 9.16
C LEU A 82 24.69 -2.05 8.88
N MET A 83 25.53 -2.66 9.73
CA MET A 83 26.98 -2.64 9.58
C MET A 83 27.48 -3.22 8.25
N TRP A 84 26.73 -4.17 7.68
CA TRP A 84 27.09 -4.85 6.42
C TRP A 84 26.07 -4.62 5.30
N MET A 85 25.11 -3.72 5.50
CA MET A 85 24.06 -3.45 4.52
C MET A 85 24.67 -2.71 3.32
N PRO A 86 24.53 -3.25 2.09
CA PRO A 86 24.94 -2.53 0.89
C PRO A 86 24.15 -1.22 0.74
N GLU A 87 24.83 -0.18 0.28
CA GLU A 87 24.20 1.12 0.02
C GLU A 87 23.02 0.99 -0.98
N ALA A 88 23.16 0.15 -1.99
CA ALA A 88 22.11 -0.13 -2.95
C ALA A 88 20.85 -0.72 -2.30
N ASP A 89 20.99 -1.58 -1.29
CA ASP A 89 19.86 -2.16 -0.57
C ASP A 89 19.14 -1.11 0.29
N TRP A 90 19.91 -0.20 0.91
CA TRP A 90 19.33 0.92 1.64
C TRP A 90 18.48 1.79 0.72
N TYR A 91 19.07 2.30 -0.36
CA TYR A 91 18.36 3.22 -1.24
C TYR A 91 17.22 2.57 -2.02
N SER A 92 17.37 1.33 -2.48
CA SER A 92 16.26 0.66 -3.18
C SER A 92 15.04 0.50 -2.28
N VAL A 93 15.24 0.12 -1.00
CA VAL A 93 14.15 -0.02 -0.04
C VAL A 93 13.50 1.34 0.27
N VAL A 94 14.29 2.38 0.51
CA VAL A 94 13.75 3.72 0.80
C VAL A 94 12.98 4.27 -0.41
N ARG A 95 13.56 4.21 -1.60
CA ARG A 95 12.92 4.71 -2.83
C ARG A 95 11.59 4.01 -3.12
N THR A 96 11.55 2.68 -3.05
CA THR A 96 10.31 1.98 -3.36
C THR A 96 9.26 2.19 -2.27
N ASN A 97 9.63 2.06 -0.98
CA ASN A 97 8.64 2.05 0.11
C ASN A 97 8.24 3.44 0.60
N LEU A 98 9.08 4.48 0.43
CA LEU A 98 8.80 5.83 0.92
C LEU A 98 8.65 6.83 -0.20
N ASP A 99 9.63 6.94 -1.14
CA ASP A 99 9.51 7.88 -2.23
C ASP A 99 8.36 7.48 -3.18
N GLY A 100 8.09 6.18 -3.34
CA GLY A 100 6.94 5.67 -4.09
C GLY A 100 5.60 6.24 -3.61
N PHE A 101 5.39 6.37 -2.30
CA PHE A 101 4.22 7.06 -1.76
C PHE A 101 4.12 8.50 -2.28
N PHE A 102 5.21 9.27 -2.20
CA PHE A 102 5.23 10.66 -2.66
C PHE A 102 5.00 10.74 -4.18
N ASN A 103 5.70 9.91 -4.94
CA ASN A 103 5.62 9.91 -6.39
C ASN A 103 4.21 9.63 -6.92
N VAL A 104 3.50 8.68 -6.31
CA VAL A 104 2.14 8.29 -6.73
C VAL A 104 1.09 9.23 -6.14
N THR A 105 1.18 9.56 -4.86
CA THR A 105 0.11 10.29 -4.17
C THR A 105 0.06 11.77 -4.56
N GLN A 106 1.22 12.42 -4.67
CA GLN A 106 1.29 13.87 -4.89
C GLN A 106 0.62 14.33 -6.19
N PRO A 107 0.81 13.69 -7.37
CA PRO A 107 0.14 14.11 -8.60
C PRO A 107 -1.38 13.90 -8.56
N LEU A 108 -1.88 12.94 -7.80
CA LEU A 108 -3.31 12.63 -7.70
C LEU A 108 -4.05 13.53 -6.69
N LEU A 109 -3.31 14.12 -5.76
CA LEU A 109 -3.88 14.84 -4.62
C LEU A 109 -4.72 16.05 -5.06
N LYS A 110 -4.29 16.80 -6.09
CA LYS A 110 -5.00 17.97 -6.58
C LYS A 110 -6.46 17.65 -6.94
N ASN A 111 -6.69 16.56 -7.67
CA ASN A 111 -8.03 16.17 -8.09
C ASN A 111 -8.90 15.76 -6.90
N MET A 112 -8.36 15.00 -5.94
CA MET A 112 -9.07 14.66 -4.69
C MET A 112 -9.48 15.91 -3.90
N LEU A 113 -8.60 16.91 -3.81
CA LEU A 113 -8.90 18.16 -3.10
C LEU A 113 -10.00 19.00 -3.78
N VAL A 114 -10.01 19.02 -5.13
CA VAL A 114 -11.03 19.72 -5.92
C VAL A 114 -12.38 19.03 -5.81
N GLN A 115 -12.40 17.69 -5.93
CA GLN A 115 -13.62 16.88 -5.80
C GLN A 115 -14.13 16.81 -4.36
N ARG A 116 -13.31 17.21 -3.38
CA ARG A 116 -13.62 17.10 -1.95
C ARG A 116 -13.95 15.66 -1.54
N TYR A 117 -13.24 14.72 -2.13
CA TYR A 117 -13.32 13.31 -1.81
C TYR A 117 -12.01 12.62 -2.18
N GLY A 118 -11.50 11.78 -1.31
CA GLY A 118 -10.32 10.96 -1.54
C GLY A 118 -10.08 10.00 -0.39
N ARG A 119 -9.49 8.85 -0.70
CA ARG A 119 -9.10 7.82 0.27
C ARG A 119 -7.69 7.36 -0.04
N ILE A 120 -6.77 7.61 0.87
CA ILE A 120 -5.38 7.21 0.74
C ILE A 120 -5.09 6.20 1.85
N VAL A 121 -4.70 4.99 1.47
CA VAL A 121 -4.33 3.93 2.41
C VAL A 121 -2.90 3.50 2.15
N ASN A 122 -2.05 3.66 3.14
CA ASN A 122 -0.65 3.27 3.09
C ASN A 122 -0.45 1.91 3.75
N VAL A 123 0.05 0.92 3.00
CA VAL A 123 0.40 -0.37 3.59
C VAL A 123 1.80 -0.25 4.19
N VAL A 124 1.83 -0.09 5.50
CA VAL A 124 3.06 -0.01 6.28
C VAL A 124 3.48 -1.38 6.80
N SER A 125 3.97 -1.51 8.00
CA SER A 125 4.37 -2.79 8.60
C SER A 125 4.51 -2.64 10.12
N LEU A 126 4.38 -3.75 10.83
CA LEU A 126 4.81 -3.83 12.22
C LEU A 126 6.27 -3.36 12.40
N SER A 127 7.14 -3.62 11.42
CA SER A 127 8.53 -3.16 11.43
C SER A 127 8.68 -1.64 11.44
N GLY A 128 7.73 -0.90 10.85
CA GLY A 128 7.70 0.56 10.89
C GLY A 128 7.25 1.13 12.23
N ILE A 129 6.52 0.36 13.03
CA ILE A 129 6.04 0.76 14.37
C ILE A 129 7.09 0.41 15.43
N LYS A 130 7.55 -0.85 15.43
CA LYS A 130 8.38 -1.42 16.50
C LYS A 130 9.89 -1.33 16.20
N GLY A 131 10.27 -1.31 14.91
CA GLY A 131 11.63 -1.60 14.49
C GLY A 131 11.93 -3.10 14.57
N MET A 132 12.71 -3.60 13.62
CA MET A 132 13.12 -5.01 13.60
C MET A 132 14.63 -5.11 13.33
N PRO A 133 15.38 -5.92 14.10
CA PRO A 133 16.78 -6.21 13.81
C PRO A 133 16.92 -6.73 12.38
N GLY A 134 17.95 -6.26 11.65
CA GLY A 134 18.17 -6.62 10.26
C GLY A 134 17.29 -5.90 9.24
N GLN A 135 16.40 -5.02 9.67
CA GLN A 135 15.46 -4.27 8.82
C GLN A 135 15.57 -2.76 9.02
N THR A 136 16.76 -2.23 9.28
CA THR A 136 16.90 -0.80 9.57
C THR A 136 16.41 0.07 8.42
N ASN A 137 16.72 -0.28 7.16
CA ASN A 137 16.21 0.39 5.95
C ASN A 137 14.68 0.31 5.82
N TYR A 138 14.13 -0.89 5.95
CA TYR A 138 12.69 -1.13 5.83
C TYR A 138 11.89 -0.49 6.98
N SER A 139 12.40 -0.61 8.21
CA SER A 139 11.79 0.03 9.38
C SER A 139 11.82 1.56 9.27
N ALA A 140 12.93 2.15 8.77
CA ALA A 140 13.02 3.57 8.53
C ALA A 140 12.03 4.05 7.47
N ALA A 141 11.93 3.33 6.33
CA ALA A 141 11.01 3.68 5.25
C ALA A 141 9.54 3.57 5.70
N LYS A 142 9.15 2.46 6.34
CA LYS A 142 7.77 2.27 6.83
C LYS A 142 7.44 3.18 8.02
N GLY A 143 8.41 3.48 8.88
CA GLY A 143 8.27 4.50 9.94
C GLY A 143 8.10 5.91 9.39
N GLY A 144 8.86 6.28 8.36
CA GLY A 144 8.68 7.52 7.61
C GLY A 144 7.31 7.63 6.97
N LEU A 145 6.81 6.54 6.37
CA LEU A 145 5.48 6.49 5.78
C LEU A 145 4.36 6.62 6.83
N ILE A 146 4.56 6.10 8.06
CA ILE A 146 3.65 6.32 9.19
C ILE A 146 3.59 7.83 9.54
N ALA A 147 4.73 8.48 9.64
CA ALA A 147 4.79 9.92 9.94
C ALA A 147 4.15 10.75 8.81
N ALA A 148 4.44 10.41 7.54
CA ALA A 148 3.86 11.06 6.37
C ALA A 148 2.32 10.89 6.32
N THR A 149 1.79 9.71 6.68
CA THR A 149 0.36 9.45 6.81
C THR A 149 -0.30 10.46 7.75
N LYS A 150 0.26 10.63 8.95
CA LYS A 150 -0.28 11.53 9.98
C LYS A 150 -0.21 13.01 9.58
N ALA A 151 0.89 13.41 8.93
CA ALA A 151 1.07 14.78 8.47
C ALA A 151 0.08 15.11 7.33
N LEU A 152 0.04 14.29 6.28
CA LEU A 152 -0.83 14.51 5.13
C LEU A 152 -2.32 14.47 5.54
N ALA A 153 -2.70 13.61 6.47
CA ALA A 153 -4.07 13.57 6.99
C ALA A 153 -4.54 14.93 7.51
N GLN A 154 -3.69 15.64 8.24
CA GLN A 154 -4.01 16.98 8.79
C GLN A 154 -4.13 18.04 7.67
N GLU A 155 -3.29 17.95 6.63
CA GLU A 155 -3.29 18.90 5.52
C GLU A 155 -4.59 18.81 4.71
N VAL A 156 -5.14 17.59 4.51
CA VAL A 156 -6.21 17.34 3.55
C VAL A 156 -7.60 17.11 4.17
N ALA A 157 -7.68 16.90 5.49
CA ALA A 157 -8.92 16.55 6.18
C ALA A 157 -10.09 17.53 5.91
N LYS A 158 -9.80 18.84 5.88
CA LYS A 158 -10.82 19.89 5.55
C LYS A 158 -11.42 19.74 4.16
N LYS A 159 -10.79 18.98 3.30
CA LYS A 159 -11.25 18.66 1.94
C LYS A 159 -11.89 17.27 1.83
N GLN A 160 -12.26 16.65 2.96
CA GLN A 160 -12.90 15.33 3.04
C GLN A 160 -12.06 14.20 2.43
N VAL A 161 -10.75 14.40 2.34
CA VAL A 161 -9.78 13.37 2.00
C VAL A 161 -9.27 12.74 3.28
N THR A 162 -9.31 11.41 3.38
CA THR A 162 -8.75 10.67 4.51
C THR A 162 -7.44 9.98 4.11
N VAL A 163 -6.50 9.97 5.05
CA VAL A 163 -5.21 9.30 4.87
C VAL A 163 -4.94 8.41 6.08
N ASN A 164 -4.89 7.11 5.87
CA ASN A 164 -4.67 6.14 6.93
C ASN A 164 -3.59 5.12 6.55
N ALA A 165 -3.07 4.43 7.51
CA ALA A 165 -2.13 3.34 7.30
C ALA A 165 -2.67 2.03 7.88
N VAL A 166 -2.38 0.93 7.20
CA VAL A 166 -2.59 -0.44 7.68
C VAL A 166 -1.22 -1.03 7.97
N ALA A 167 -1.03 -1.57 9.17
CA ALA A 167 0.23 -2.17 9.63
C ALA A 167 0.07 -3.69 9.79
N PRO A 168 0.28 -4.48 8.72
CA PRO A 168 0.22 -5.92 8.81
C PRO A 168 1.35 -6.49 9.68
N GLY A 169 1.04 -7.59 10.36
CA GLY A 169 2.03 -8.49 10.95
C GLY A 169 2.51 -9.53 9.93
N PHE A 170 2.60 -10.79 10.36
CA PHE A 170 2.92 -11.90 9.46
C PHE A 170 1.69 -12.30 8.65
N ILE A 171 1.71 -12.03 7.35
CA ILE A 171 0.63 -12.38 6.40
C ILE A 171 1.18 -13.39 5.40
N ARG A 172 0.41 -14.41 5.03
CA ARG A 172 0.80 -15.41 4.03
C ARG A 172 0.87 -14.80 2.64
N THR A 173 2.07 -14.46 2.21
CA THR A 173 2.39 -13.86 0.91
C THR A 173 3.72 -14.41 0.41
N GLU A 174 4.06 -14.15 -0.84
CA GLU A 174 5.40 -14.46 -1.37
C GLU A 174 6.52 -13.84 -0.53
N MET A 175 6.31 -12.65 0.03
CA MET A 175 7.30 -11.94 0.86
C MET A 175 7.61 -12.68 2.18
N THR A 176 6.73 -13.55 2.64
CA THR A 176 6.86 -14.31 3.90
C THR A 176 7.00 -15.81 3.68
N ALA A 177 7.07 -16.26 2.42
CA ALA A 177 7.15 -17.67 2.07
C ALA A 177 8.43 -18.37 2.56
N ASP A 178 9.49 -17.59 2.78
CA ASP A 178 10.78 -18.04 3.33
C ASP A 178 10.80 -18.14 4.87
N LEU A 179 9.74 -17.71 5.56
CA LEU A 179 9.68 -17.70 7.02
C LEU A 179 9.14 -19.03 7.57
N ASP A 180 9.73 -19.50 8.67
CA ASP A 180 9.21 -20.66 9.41
C ASP A 180 7.93 -20.28 10.18
N GLU A 181 6.77 -20.49 9.52
CA GLU A 181 5.47 -20.23 10.14
C GLU A 181 5.28 -21.07 11.42
N SER A 182 5.80 -22.30 11.46
CA SER A 182 5.59 -23.20 12.61
C SER A 182 6.26 -22.67 13.89
N ALA A 183 7.39 -21.99 13.74
CA ALA A 183 8.07 -21.33 14.84
C ALA A 183 7.45 -19.98 15.17
N LEU A 184 7.17 -19.14 14.16
CA LEU A 184 6.72 -17.76 14.35
C LEU A 184 5.28 -17.66 14.85
N ARG A 185 4.38 -18.58 14.48
CA ARG A 185 2.98 -18.58 14.96
C ARG A 185 2.86 -18.64 16.49
N LYS A 186 3.88 -19.18 17.17
CA LYS A 186 3.92 -19.24 18.63
C LYS A 186 4.11 -17.86 19.27
N THR A 187 4.61 -16.90 18.52
CA THR A 187 4.80 -15.49 18.95
C THR A 187 3.58 -14.63 18.65
N ILE A 188 2.61 -15.16 17.90
CA ILE A 188 1.39 -14.47 17.51
C ILE A 188 0.27 -14.91 18.48
N PRO A 189 -0.34 -14.01 19.25
CA PRO A 189 -1.42 -14.37 20.17
C PRO A 189 -2.59 -15.12 19.52
N VAL A 190 -2.98 -14.77 18.28
CA VAL A 190 -4.01 -15.49 17.51
C VAL A 190 -3.54 -16.88 17.04
N GLY A 191 -2.23 -17.19 17.11
CA GLY A 191 -1.66 -18.52 16.84
C GLY A 191 -1.50 -18.89 15.36
N ARG A 192 -1.65 -17.95 14.42
CA ARG A 192 -1.49 -18.15 12.98
C ARG A 192 -1.01 -16.90 12.27
N PHE A 193 -0.52 -17.06 11.05
CA PHE A 193 -0.36 -15.94 10.12
C PHE A 193 -1.76 -15.43 9.69
N GLY A 194 -1.83 -14.14 9.35
CA GLY A 194 -3.00 -13.57 8.71
C GLY A 194 -3.07 -13.95 7.23
N GLU A 195 -4.26 -13.81 6.64
CA GLU A 195 -4.47 -13.98 5.22
C GLU A 195 -4.48 -12.61 4.50
N PRO A 196 -4.07 -12.54 3.22
CA PRO A 196 -4.13 -11.31 2.43
C PRO A 196 -5.53 -10.69 2.39
N GLU A 197 -6.58 -11.52 2.43
CA GLU A 197 -7.98 -11.12 2.43
C GLU A 197 -8.36 -10.34 3.70
N GLU A 198 -7.79 -10.70 4.86
CA GLU A 198 -8.02 -9.98 6.11
C GLU A 198 -7.47 -8.54 6.03
N VAL A 199 -6.32 -8.37 5.39
CA VAL A 199 -5.76 -7.03 5.11
C VAL A 199 -6.62 -6.28 4.10
N ALA A 200 -7.10 -6.96 3.05
CA ALA A 200 -7.94 -6.38 2.02
C ALA A 200 -9.29 -5.89 2.60
N ASP A 201 -9.88 -6.63 3.52
CA ASP A 201 -11.13 -6.23 4.19
C ASP A 201 -10.95 -4.96 5.04
N LEU A 202 -9.83 -4.82 5.74
CA LEU A 202 -9.52 -3.60 6.48
C LEU A 202 -9.30 -2.40 5.53
N VAL A 203 -8.57 -2.59 4.43
CA VAL A 203 -8.39 -1.54 3.41
C VAL A 203 -9.76 -1.17 2.82
N ALA A 204 -10.60 -2.14 2.48
CA ALA A 204 -11.94 -1.94 1.96
C ALA A 204 -12.83 -1.11 2.92
N PHE A 205 -12.76 -1.38 4.22
CA PHE A 205 -13.44 -0.57 5.22
C PHE A 205 -12.90 0.88 5.22
N LEU A 206 -11.58 1.07 5.23
CA LEU A 206 -10.97 2.40 5.31
C LEU A 206 -11.25 3.27 4.08
N VAL A 207 -11.44 2.70 2.90
CA VAL A 207 -11.81 3.45 1.70
C VAL A 207 -13.31 3.71 1.58
N SER A 208 -14.12 3.05 2.38
CA SER A 208 -15.58 3.20 2.37
C SER A 208 -16.03 4.57 2.91
N LYS A 209 -17.28 4.94 2.64
CA LYS A 209 -17.90 6.15 3.20
C LYS A 209 -18.06 6.07 4.72
N GLN A 210 -18.21 4.87 5.28
CA GLN A 210 -18.36 4.63 6.72
C GLN A 210 -17.11 5.03 7.52
N ALA A 211 -15.93 4.95 6.92
CA ALA A 211 -14.67 5.35 7.53
C ALA A 211 -14.36 6.86 7.35
N GLY A 212 -15.32 7.67 6.91
CA GLY A 212 -15.08 9.08 6.57
C GLY A 212 -14.61 9.98 7.73
N TYR A 213 -14.73 9.52 8.98
CA TYR A 213 -14.22 10.24 10.18
C TYR A 213 -12.92 9.64 10.74
N ILE A 214 -12.36 8.61 10.05
CA ILE A 214 -11.08 7.98 10.40
C ILE A 214 -10.01 8.56 9.48
N THR A 215 -9.07 9.33 10.04
CA THR A 215 -7.94 9.89 9.28
C THR A 215 -6.73 10.11 10.20
N GLY A 216 -5.54 9.88 9.67
CA GLY A 216 -4.28 9.97 10.43
C GLY A 216 -3.97 8.73 11.27
N GLU A 217 -4.79 7.68 11.16
CA GLU A 217 -4.66 6.48 11.97
C GLU A 217 -3.71 5.44 11.35
N VAL A 218 -3.07 4.67 12.24
CA VAL A 218 -2.26 3.51 11.89
C VAL A 218 -2.90 2.29 12.56
N ILE A 219 -3.60 1.50 11.76
CA ILE A 219 -4.34 0.36 12.27
C ILE A 219 -3.51 -0.92 12.10
N SER A 220 -3.14 -1.51 13.22
CA SER A 220 -2.42 -2.79 13.24
C SER A 220 -3.37 -3.94 12.92
N ILE A 221 -2.93 -4.83 12.01
CA ILE A 221 -3.58 -6.10 11.71
C ILE A 221 -2.52 -7.19 11.79
N ASN A 222 -2.25 -7.64 13.02
CA ASN A 222 -1.06 -8.45 13.33
C ASN A 222 -1.32 -9.61 14.29
N GLY A 223 -2.59 -9.94 14.55
CA GLY A 223 -2.95 -11.04 15.43
C GLY A 223 -2.59 -10.81 16.91
N GLY A 224 -2.38 -9.55 17.32
CA GLY A 224 -2.11 -9.17 18.71
C GLY A 224 -0.62 -9.18 19.08
N ILE A 225 0.30 -9.20 18.12
CA ILE A 225 1.75 -9.19 18.40
C ILE A 225 2.18 -7.88 19.09
N PHE A 226 1.46 -6.81 18.82
CA PHE A 226 1.80 -5.48 19.33
C PHE A 226 0.53 -4.64 19.51
#